data_75d3e5a0e3b5ba1bdd2183b8fe81a17c
#
_entry.id   75d3e5a0e3b5ba1bdd2183b8fe81a17c
#
_cell.length_a   1.000
_cell.length_b   1.000
_cell.length_c   1.000
_cell.angle_alpha   90.00
_cell.angle_beta   90.00
_cell.angle_gamma   90.00
#
_symmetry.space_group_name_H-M   'P 1'
#
loop_
_entity.id
_entity.type
_entity.pdbx_description
1 polymer ?
#
loop_
_entity_poly.entity_id
_entity_poly.type
_entity_poly.pdbx_seq_one_letter_code
_entity_poly.pdbx_strand_id
1 'polypeptide(L)'
;MANERLADHPALALHSRKLRALGYKTVDQVAAAARVAGRAMTAFLGADISGALPPAPPPGPMGVAPQETAFPLGVALDRIPAPMMAFALSMPPAAAGLPAATSLVANMPAIRDQGETRGTCVAFASLAALENLRMSQGQFRDMSEEFLYWDCKANDGAPQTYGTWIGVAMPLLQRDGCCLESTWPYDPTTIDGNQGHNPPPDSALAEAPTMKIATFQQLPPTSIADIKSELVRGRAVAFSIPVFGWYDNTDVRLSGDIVLPFPGEAVQGGHAMCICGYQDSADDDAVGGGRFIIRNSWGTRWATSSAQGAGYGTIPYSYISSFGTEAYSIE
;
A
#
# COMPACT_ATOMS: atom_id res chain seq x y z
N MET A 1 15.56 20.99 9.83
CA MET A 1 15.25 21.22 11.27
C MET A 1 14.93 19.86 11.85
N ALA A 2 15.38 19.55 13.06
CA ALA A 2 15.03 18.29 13.72
C ALA A 2 13.52 18.31 13.96
N ASN A 3 12.84 17.25 13.56
CA ASN A 3 11.39 17.10 13.65
C ASN A 3 11.00 17.10 15.15
N GLU A 4 10.24 18.10 15.60
CA GLU A 4 9.86 18.28 17.01
C GLU A 4 8.97 17.11 17.45
N ARG A 5 9.23 16.57 18.65
CA ARG A 5 8.41 15.48 19.22
C ARG A 5 7.06 16.03 19.68
N LEU A 6 6.01 15.22 19.56
CA LEU A 6 4.65 15.60 20.01
C LEU A 6 4.59 16.03 21.48
N ALA A 7 5.38 15.40 22.33
CA ALA A 7 5.39 15.69 23.77
C ALA A 7 6.06 17.03 24.13
N ASP A 8 6.91 17.56 23.26
CA ASP A 8 7.66 18.80 23.48
C ASP A 8 6.89 20.02 22.95
N HIS A 9 5.87 19.81 22.11
CA HIS A 9 5.06 20.89 21.55
C HIS A 9 3.90 21.28 22.48
N PRO A 10 3.75 22.58 22.87
CA PRO A 10 2.78 22.99 23.88
C PRO A 10 1.33 22.58 23.60
N ALA A 11 0.89 22.66 22.34
CA ALA A 11 -0.48 22.31 21.96
C ALA A 11 -0.69 20.79 21.78
N LEU A 12 0.36 20.00 21.61
CA LEU A 12 0.27 18.56 21.33
C LEU A 12 0.62 17.68 22.52
N ALA A 13 1.32 18.21 23.51
CA ALA A 13 1.77 17.45 24.68
C ALA A 13 0.64 16.67 25.36
N LEU A 14 -0.52 17.31 25.59
CA LEU A 14 -1.71 16.71 26.19
C LEU A 14 -2.34 15.61 25.29
N HIS A 15 -2.13 15.67 24.01
CA HIS A 15 -2.70 14.76 23.01
C HIS A 15 -1.71 13.74 22.50
N SER A 16 -0.44 13.82 22.93
CA SER A 16 0.66 13.01 22.39
C SER A 16 0.38 11.50 22.43
N ARG A 17 -0.18 11.01 23.54
CA ARG A 17 -0.55 9.58 23.67
C ARG A 17 -1.61 9.14 22.66
N LYS A 18 -2.66 9.96 22.45
CA LYS A 18 -3.72 9.67 21.47
C LYS A 18 -3.17 9.65 20.04
N LEU A 19 -2.34 10.64 19.71
CA LEU A 19 -1.72 10.77 18.38
C LEU A 19 -0.75 9.63 18.09
N ARG A 20 0.08 9.25 19.07
CA ARG A 20 0.99 8.11 18.95
C ARG A 20 0.25 6.80 18.75
N ALA A 21 -0.91 6.61 19.39
CA ALA A 21 -1.76 5.44 19.17
C ALA A 21 -2.28 5.33 17.73
N LEU A 22 -2.29 6.40 16.95
CA LEU A 22 -2.57 6.42 15.52
C LEU A 22 -1.29 6.36 14.65
N GLY A 23 -0.11 6.29 15.26
CA GLY A 23 1.18 6.22 14.56
C GLY A 23 1.86 7.56 14.28
N TYR A 24 1.26 8.69 14.71
CA TYR A 24 1.90 10.01 14.58
C TYR A 24 3.02 10.16 15.60
N LYS A 25 4.21 10.54 15.14
CA LYS A 25 5.42 10.67 15.98
C LYS A 25 5.90 12.10 16.14
N THR A 26 5.59 12.95 15.17
CA THR A 26 6.16 14.29 15.05
C THR A 26 5.10 15.36 14.84
N VAL A 27 5.45 16.61 15.16
CA VAL A 27 4.60 17.78 14.96
C VAL A 27 4.27 17.98 13.48
N ASP A 28 5.24 17.75 12.59
CA ASP A 28 5.07 17.92 11.15
C ASP A 28 4.06 16.92 10.57
N GLN A 29 4.05 15.67 11.05
CA GLN A 29 3.04 14.67 10.67
C GLN A 29 1.63 15.12 11.05
N VAL A 30 1.46 15.66 12.26
CA VAL A 30 0.16 16.16 12.72
C VAL A 30 -0.26 17.41 11.96
N ALA A 31 0.67 18.33 11.69
CA ALA A 31 0.40 19.54 10.92
C ALA A 31 -0.01 19.20 9.47
N ALA A 32 0.62 18.22 8.86
CA ALA A 32 0.22 17.73 7.55
C ALA A 32 -1.18 17.07 7.57
N ALA A 33 -1.47 16.25 8.60
CA ALA A 33 -2.77 15.62 8.77
C ALA A 33 -3.90 16.61 9.03
N ALA A 34 -3.63 17.69 9.75
CA ALA A 34 -4.62 18.74 10.05
C ALA A 34 -5.20 19.38 8.77
N ARG A 35 -4.42 19.41 7.69
CA ARG A 35 -4.89 19.99 6.40
C ARG A 35 -5.91 19.10 5.69
N VAL A 36 -5.76 17.78 5.80
CA VAL A 36 -6.59 16.82 5.06
C VAL A 36 -7.70 16.22 5.93
N ALA A 37 -7.47 16.05 7.22
CA ALA A 37 -8.37 15.41 8.16
C ALA A 37 -8.76 16.29 9.36
N GLY A 38 -8.63 17.62 9.26
CA GLY A 38 -8.74 18.55 10.38
C GLY A 38 -10.03 18.42 11.19
N ARG A 39 -11.20 18.19 10.54
CA ARG A 39 -12.47 17.97 11.26
C ARG A 39 -12.47 16.69 12.07
N ALA A 40 -12.00 15.58 11.49
CA ALA A 40 -11.91 14.28 12.15
C ALA A 40 -10.90 14.34 13.31
N MET A 41 -9.76 15.00 13.08
CA MET A 41 -8.74 15.24 14.11
C MET A 41 -9.30 16.06 15.29
N THR A 42 -9.98 17.17 15.02
CA THR A 42 -10.60 18.03 16.06
C THR A 42 -11.61 17.25 16.88
N ALA A 43 -12.47 16.44 16.23
CA ALA A 43 -13.44 15.58 16.92
C ALA A 43 -12.74 14.52 17.79
N PHE A 44 -11.69 13.90 17.31
CA PHE A 44 -10.92 12.88 18.04
C PHE A 44 -10.17 13.45 19.25
N LEU A 45 -9.55 14.61 19.10
CA LEU A 45 -8.79 15.25 20.17
C LEU A 45 -9.71 15.94 21.19
N GLY A 46 -10.90 16.37 20.76
CA GLY A 46 -11.83 17.18 21.54
C GLY A 46 -11.41 18.66 21.61
N ALA A 47 -10.48 19.10 20.76
CA ALA A 47 -9.97 20.45 20.69
C ALA A 47 -9.51 20.79 19.26
N ASP A 48 -9.76 22.01 18.82
CA ASP A 48 -9.17 22.53 17.58
C ASP A 48 -7.77 23.09 17.91
N ILE A 49 -6.76 22.39 17.41
CA ILE A 49 -5.35 22.75 17.58
C ILE A 49 -4.73 23.30 16.29
N SER A 50 -5.50 23.44 15.21
CA SER A 50 -5.00 23.80 13.89
C SER A 50 -4.25 25.13 13.86
N GLY A 51 -4.74 26.12 14.62
CA GLY A 51 -4.10 27.45 14.75
C GLY A 51 -2.79 27.47 15.54
N ALA A 52 -2.49 26.39 16.29
CA ALA A 52 -1.27 26.27 17.07
C ALA A 52 -0.18 25.42 16.39
N LEU A 53 -0.52 24.78 15.26
CA LEU A 53 0.42 23.96 14.50
C LEU A 53 1.28 24.84 13.58
N PRO A 54 2.55 24.48 13.35
CA PRO A 54 3.37 25.15 12.35
C PRO A 54 2.72 24.99 10.97
N PRO A 55 2.98 25.91 10.03
CA PRO A 55 2.65 25.65 8.64
C PRO A 55 3.31 24.32 8.24
N ALA A 56 2.54 23.43 7.64
CA ALA A 56 3.11 22.16 7.23
C ALA A 56 4.32 22.41 6.30
N PRO A 57 5.39 21.60 6.44
CA PRO A 57 6.58 21.78 5.64
C PRO A 57 6.21 21.84 4.16
N PRO A 58 6.87 22.71 3.37
CA PRO A 58 6.68 22.68 1.92
C PRO A 58 6.99 21.26 1.44
N PRO A 59 6.29 20.77 0.41
CA PRO A 59 6.69 19.52 -0.21
C PRO A 59 8.18 19.61 -0.51
N GLY A 60 8.94 18.63 -0.02
CA GLY A 60 10.40 18.61 -0.17
C GLY A 60 10.80 18.79 -1.64
N PRO A 61 12.09 18.97 -1.95
CA PRO A 61 12.58 19.27 -3.28
C PRO A 61 12.46 18.08 -4.23
N MET A 62 11.27 17.58 -4.38
CA MET A 62 10.86 16.90 -5.60
C MET A 62 10.55 18.03 -6.56
N GLY A 63 11.41 18.25 -7.55
CA GLY A 63 11.38 19.38 -8.47
C GLY A 63 10.13 19.50 -9.34
N VAL A 64 8.98 19.32 -8.73
CA VAL A 64 7.64 19.56 -9.27
C VAL A 64 6.89 20.35 -8.18
N ALA A 65 6.32 21.48 -8.59
CA ALA A 65 5.44 22.30 -7.79
C ALA A 65 4.38 21.44 -7.05
N PRO A 66 3.78 21.96 -5.94
CA PRO A 66 2.71 21.27 -5.19
C PRO A 66 1.42 21.26 -5.99
N GLN A 67 1.46 20.86 -7.21
CA GLN A 67 0.34 20.51 -8.04
C GLN A 67 0.20 19.00 -7.94
N GLU A 68 -0.77 18.56 -7.09
CA GLU A 68 -1.73 17.54 -7.47
C GLU A 68 -1.16 16.35 -8.24
N THR A 69 0.01 15.83 -7.87
CA THR A 69 0.34 14.47 -8.28
C THR A 69 -0.48 13.53 -7.40
N ALA A 70 -1.76 13.42 -7.77
CA ALA A 70 -2.59 12.35 -7.28
C ALA A 70 -1.95 11.05 -7.73
N PHE A 71 -1.41 10.28 -6.81
CA PHE A 71 -1.03 8.91 -7.11
C PHE A 71 -2.32 8.13 -7.35
N PRO A 72 -2.45 7.41 -8.46
CA PRO A 72 -3.70 6.74 -8.76
C PRO A 72 -3.97 5.59 -7.80
N LEU A 73 -5.19 5.52 -7.33
CA LEU A 73 -5.72 4.47 -6.46
C LEU A 73 -6.56 3.53 -7.34
N GLY A 74 -6.26 2.24 -7.34
CA GLY A 74 -6.78 1.33 -8.35
C GLY A 74 -7.52 0.09 -7.83
N VAL A 75 -7.94 0.07 -6.55
CA VAL A 75 -8.87 -0.94 -6.05
C VAL A 75 -10.29 -0.40 -6.18
N ALA A 76 -11.20 -1.18 -6.75
CA ALA A 76 -12.57 -0.75 -6.93
C ALA A 76 -13.28 -0.51 -5.59
N LEU A 77 -13.94 0.65 -5.48
CA LEU A 77 -14.45 1.17 -4.21
C LEU A 77 -15.67 0.41 -3.64
N ASP A 78 -16.39 -0.36 -4.48
CA ASP A 78 -17.59 -1.08 -4.09
C ASP A 78 -17.35 -2.22 -3.07
N ARG A 79 -16.10 -2.66 -2.92
CA ARG A 79 -15.68 -3.66 -1.93
C ARG A 79 -14.98 -3.07 -0.71
N ILE A 80 -14.86 -1.76 -0.61
CA ILE A 80 -14.29 -1.13 0.57
C ILE A 80 -15.33 -1.17 1.70
N PRO A 81 -15.00 -1.71 2.88
CA PRO A 81 -15.92 -1.73 4.02
C PRO A 81 -16.37 -0.32 4.38
N ALA A 82 -17.63 -0.16 4.78
CA ALA A 82 -18.11 1.10 5.34
C ALA A 82 -17.17 1.54 6.50
N PRO A 83 -16.87 2.83 6.66
CA PRO A 83 -15.93 3.30 7.67
C PRO A 83 -16.32 2.76 9.04
N MET A 84 -15.44 1.97 9.63
CA MET A 84 -15.64 1.40 10.96
C MET A 84 -15.51 2.53 11.98
N MET A 85 -16.62 2.85 12.66
CA MET A 85 -16.73 3.99 13.58
C MET A 85 -16.07 3.77 14.94
N ALA A 86 -15.50 2.61 15.22
CA ALA A 86 -14.85 2.32 16.49
C ALA A 86 -13.59 1.46 16.28
N PHE A 87 -12.43 2.06 16.43
CA PHE A 87 -11.19 1.31 16.55
C PHE A 87 -11.13 0.64 17.92
N ALA A 88 -11.24 -0.66 17.97
CA ALA A 88 -10.65 -1.39 19.07
C ALA A 88 -9.13 -1.43 18.81
N LEU A 89 -8.37 -0.56 19.45
CA LEU A 89 -6.91 -0.62 19.51
C LEU A 89 -6.50 -1.82 20.40
N SER A 90 -6.93 -3.01 20.03
CA SER A 90 -6.46 -4.24 20.65
C SER A 90 -5.25 -4.73 19.86
N MET A 91 -4.14 -4.93 20.53
CA MET A 91 -2.99 -5.61 19.95
C MET A 91 -3.46 -6.98 19.44
N PRO A 92 -3.25 -7.31 18.15
CA PRO A 92 -3.45 -8.67 17.69
C PRO A 92 -2.52 -9.60 18.50
N PRO A 93 -2.96 -10.82 18.86
CA PRO A 93 -2.12 -11.76 19.57
C PRO A 93 -0.85 -12.03 18.76
N ALA A 94 0.29 -12.01 19.43
CA ALA A 94 1.55 -12.39 18.81
C ALA A 94 1.42 -13.81 18.25
N ALA A 95 1.75 -14.00 16.97
CA ALA A 95 1.76 -15.32 16.35
C ALA A 95 2.87 -16.15 17.02
N ALA A 96 2.48 -17.13 17.83
CA ALA A 96 3.42 -17.94 18.60
C ALA A 96 4.39 -18.70 17.66
N GLY A 97 5.68 -18.60 17.92
CA GLY A 97 6.71 -19.34 17.21
C GLY A 97 7.26 -18.68 15.93
N LEU A 98 6.75 -17.52 15.52
CA LEU A 98 7.34 -16.76 14.39
C LEU A 98 8.48 -15.85 14.88
N PRO A 99 9.51 -15.59 14.05
CA PRO A 99 10.55 -14.63 14.39
C PRO A 99 9.97 -13.21 14.58
N ALA A 100 10.64 -12.39 15.38
CA ALA A 100 10.20 -11.01 15.63
C ALA A 100 10.28 -10.09 14.39
N ALA A 101 11.05 -10.47 13.39
CA ALA A 101 11.18 -9.73 12.12
C ALA A 101 11.52 -10.67 10.98
N THR A 102 11.06 -10.31 9.80
CA THR A 102 11.41 -10.94 8.52
C THR A 102 11.42 -9.87 7.44
N SER A 103 12.38 -9.92 6.52
CA SER A 103 12.43 -9.02 5.38
C SER A 103 12.79 -9.77 4.09
N LEU A 104 11.98 -9.60 3.08
CA LEU A 104 12.19 -10.11 1.72
C LEU A 104 12.69 -9.01 0.78
N VAL A 105 12.96 -7.80 1.26
CA VAL A 105 13.32 -6.63 0.44
C VAL A 105 14.49 -6.95 -0.51
N ALA A 106 15.49 -7.71 -0.04
CA ALA A 106 16.62 -8.12 -0.88
C ALA A 106 16.25 -9.05 -2.05
N ASN A 107 15.08 -9.71 -1.95
CA ASN A 107 14.54 -10.61 -2.99
C ASN A 107 13.34 -10.01 -3.71
N MET A 108 13.15 -8.71 -3.63
CA MET A 108 12.12 -8.02 -4.41
C MET A 108 12.70 -7.48 -5.71
N PRO A 109 11.91 -7.46 -6.79
CA PRO A 109 12.33 -6.81 -8.04
C PRO A 109 12.52 -5.30 -7.84
N ALA A 110 13.11 -4.63 -8.84
CA ALA A 110 13.25 -3.16 -8.83
C ALA A 110 11.89 -2.47 -8.64
N ILE A 111 11.89 -1.33 -7.94
CA ILE A 111 10.69 -0.52 -7.76
C ILE A 111 10.19 -0.03 -9.13
N ARG A 112 8.90 -0.22 -9.38
CA ARG A 112 8.20 0.21 -10.58
C ARG A 112 7.24 1.36 -10.29
N ASP A 113 6.83 2.07 -11.35
CA ASP A 113 5.96 3.25 -11.27
C ASP A 113 4.74 3.06 -12.16
N GLN A 114 3.55 2.99 -11.57
CA GLN A 114 2.28 2.91 -12.31
C GLN A 114 1.88 4.24 -12.97
N GLY A 115 2.66 5.30 -12.76
CA GLY A 115 2.35 6.63 -13.25
C GLY A 115 1.28 7.34 -12.42
N GLU A 116 0.64 8.36 -13.00
CA GLU A 116 -0.26 9.27 -12.28
C GLU A 116 -1.73 9.11 -12.66
N THR A 117 -2.04 8.35 -13.70
CA THR A 117 -3.36 8.40 -14.34
C THR A 117 -4.12 7.09 -14.36
N ARG A 118 -3.47 5.94 -14.16
CA ARG A 118 -4.11 4.62 -14.25
C ARG A 118 -4.21 3.91 -12.91
N GLY A 119 -5.33 3.25 -12.66
CA GLY A 119 -5.60 2.47 -11.44
C GLY A 119 -5.06 1.05 -11.49
N THR A 120 -3.80 0.86 -11.87
CA THR A 120 -3.19 -0.44 -12.14
C THR A 120 -2.50 -1.09 -10.93
N CYS A 121 -2.61 -0.51 -9.73
CA CYS A 121 -1.90 -0.97 -8.53
C CYS A 121 -2.09 -2.47 -8.23
N VAL A 122 -3.23 -3.07 -8.59
CA VAL A 122 -3.48 -4.51 -8.42
C VAL A 122 -2.52 -5.34 -9.26
N ALA A 123 -2.28 -4.97 -10.53
CA ALA A 123 -1.33 -5.67 -11.39
C ALA A 123 0.09 -5.57 -10.80
N PHE A 124 0.52 -4.37 -10.41
CA PHE A 124 1.83 -4.14 -9.79
C PHE A 124 2.01 -4.94 -8.48
N ALA A 125 1.01 -4.97 -7.61
CA ALA A 125 1.08 -5.70 -6.35
C ALA A 125 1.13 -7.22 -6.57
N SER A 126 0.31 -7.74 -7.50
CA SER A 126 0.23 -9.16 -7.82
C SER A 126 1.51 -9.67 -8.48
N LEU A 127 2.05 -8.91 -9.46
CA LEU A 127 3.30 -9.29 -10.12
C LEU A 127 4.50 -9.14 -9.20
N ALA A 128 4.54 -8.14 -8.30
CA ALA A 128 5.60 -8.04 -7.30
C ALA A 128 5.68 -9.29 -6.41
N ALA A 129 4.53 -9.88 -6.02
CA ALA A 129 4.50 -11.12 -5.25
C ALA A 129 4.97 -12.33 -6.09
N LEU A 130 4.58 -12.42 -7.37
CA LEU A 130 5.02 -13.47 -8.29
C LEU A 130 6.53 -13.37 -8.57
N GLU A 131 7.02 -12.18 -8.83
CA GLU A 131 8.43 -11.94 -9.13
C GLU A 131 9.31 -12.20 -7.91
N ASN A 132 8.85 -11.87 -6.70
CA ASN A 132 9.53 -12.26 -5.46
C ASN A 132 9.71 -13.78 -5.36
N LEU A 133 8.64 -14.55 -5.61
CA LEU A 133 8.71 -16.01 -5.60
C LEU A 133 9.72 -16.51 -6.63
N ARG A 134 9.66 -16.02 -7.87
CA ARG A 134 10.58 -16.40 -8.94
C ARG A 134 12.04 -16.01 -8.66
N MET A 135 12.26 -14.85 -8.05
CA MET A 135 13.61 -14.44 -7.60
C MET A 135 14.17 -15.41 -6.57
N SER A 136 13.37 -15.83 -5.59
CA SER A 136 13.80 -16.81 -4.59
C SER A 136 14.16 -18.18 -5.18
N GLN A 137 13.58 -18.50 -6.33
CA GLN A 137 13.83 -19.73 -7.09
C GLN A 137 14.97 -19.59 -8.13
N GLY A 138 15.58 -18.40 -8.24
CA GLY A 138 16.58 -18.11 -9.29
C GLY A 138 16.00 -18.04 -10.71
N GLN A 139 14.71 -17.82 -10.84
CA GLN A 139 13.95 -17.83 -12.09
C GLN A 139 13.29 -16.50 -12.41
N PHE A 140 13.87 -15.39 -11.95
CA PHE A 140 13.30 -14.06 -12.16
C PHE A 140 12.96 -13.80 -13.63
N ARG A 141 11.80 -13.23 -13.84
CA ARG A 141 11.29 -12.70 -15.10
C ARG A 141 10.56 -11.42 -14.81
N ASP A 142 10.86 -10.37 -15.55
CA ASP A 142 10.18 -9.07 -15.48
C ASP A 142 8.85 -9.19 -16.22
N MET A 143 7.74 -9.18 -15.48
CA MET A 143 6.41 -9.49 -15.99
C MET A 143 5.66 -8.20 -16.36
N SER A 144 4.75 -8.30 -17.35
CA SER A 144 3.99 -7.16 -17.88
C SER A 144 2.79 -6.80 -17.01
N GLU A 145 2.84 -5.68 -16.31
CA GLU A 145 1.66 -5.14 -15.62
C GLU A 145 0.58 -4.71 -16.62
N GLU A 146 0.97 -4.32 -17.84
CA GLU A 146 0.02 -4.01 -18.92
C GLU A 146 -0.84 -5.20 -19.25
N PHE A 147 -0.21 -6.37 -19.48
CA PHE A 147 -0.91 -7.62 -19.81
C PHE A 147 -1.87 -8.03 -18.69
N LEU A 148 -1.38 -8.06 -17.45
CA LEU A 148 -2.21 -8.50 -16.33
C LEU A 148 -3.38 -7.55 -16.08
N TYR A 149 -3.16 -6.25 -16.20
CA TYR A 149 -4.25 -5.29 -16.02
C TYR A 149 -5.28 -5.36 -17.15
N TRP A 150 -4.84 -5.51 -18.41
CA TRP A 150 -5.73 -5.75 -19.54
C TRP A 150 -6.60 -7.00 -19.31
N ASP A 151 -5.99 -8.10 -18.91
CA ASP A 151 -6.70 -9.36 -18.67
C ASP A 151 -7.71 -9.22 -17.50
N CYS A 152 -7.33 -8.52 -16.43
CA CYS A 152 -8.26 -8.17 -15.37
C CYS A 152 -9.46 -7.37 -15.90
N LYS A 153 -9.24 -6.33 -16.69
CA LYS A 153 -10.32 -5.50 -17.24
C LYS A 153 -11.22 -6.24 -18.21
N ALA A 154 -10.68 -7.21 -18.94
CA ALA A 154 -11.47 -8.08 -19.82
C ALA A 154 -12.36 -9.07 -19.05
N ASN A 155 -12.03 -9.40 -17.79
CA ASN A 155 -12.69 -10.42 -17.01
C ASN A 155 -13.41 -9.94 -15.73
N ASP A 156 -13.22 -8.69 -15.30
CA ASP A 156 -13.81 -8.17 -14.05
C ASP A 156 -15.29 -7.70 -14.20
N GLY A 157 -15.82 -7.73 -15.41
CA GLY A 157 -17.20 -7.27 -15.70
C GLY A 157 -17.36 -5.75 -15.73
N ALA A 158 -16.29 -4.98 -15.58
CA ALA A 158 -16.32 -3.52 -15.50
C ALA A 158 -15.19 -2.88 -16.34
N PRO A 159 -15.12 -3.14 -17.65
CA PRO A 159 -13.97 -2.80 -18.50
C PRO A 159 -13.67 -1.30 -18.58
N GLN A 160 -14.67 -0.45 -18.29
CA GLN A 160 -14.53 1.00 -18.31
C GLN A 160 -14.34 1.60 -16.91
N THR A 161 -14.45 0.79 -15.86
CA THR A 161 -14.32 1.26 -14.48
C THR A 161 -12.85 1.27 -14.07
N TYR A 162 -12.46 2.33 -13.41
CA TYR A 162 -11.12 2.51 -12.86
C TYR A 162 -10.81 1.47 -11.78
N GLY A 163 -9.65 0.82 -11.88
CA GLY A 163 -9.21 -0.20 -10.94
C GLY A 163 -9.83 -1.58 -11.14
N THR A 164 -9.38 -2.54 -10.33
CA THR A 164 -9.83 -3.93 -10.29
C THR A 164 -9.55 -4.54 -8.90
N TRP A 165 -9.56 -5.87 -8.75
CA TRP A 165 -9.32 -6.59 -7.49
C TRP A 165 -8.22 -7.63 -7.63
N ILE A 166 -7.49 -7.91 -6.54
CA ILE A 166 -6.48 -8.98 -6.50
C ILE A 166 -7.14 -10.34 -6.72
N GLY A 167 -8.36 -10.52 -6.18
CA GLY A 167 -9.16 -11.74 -6.40
C GLY A 167 -9.57 -11.98 -7.85
N VAL A 168 -9.45 -10.99 -8.76
CA VAL A 168 -9.55 -11.18 -10.22
C VAL A 168 -8.19 -11.54 -10.80
N ALA A 169 -7.12 -10.86 -10.39
CA ALA A 169 -5.79 -11.05 -10.94
C ALA A 169 -5.22 -12.45 -10.68
N MET A 170 -5.38 -13.01 -9.48
CA MET A 170 -4.79 -14.30 -9.10
C MET A 170 -5.31 -15.48 -9.92
N PRO A 171 -6.64 -15.67 -10.12
CA PRO A 171 -7.16 -16.70 -11.01
C PRO A 171 -6.71 -16.54 -12.46
N LEU A 172 -6.53 -15.30 -12.94
CA LEU A 172 -6.05 -15.04 -14.30
C LEU A 172 -4.58 -15.42 -14.46
N LEU A 173 -3.72 -15.10 -13.52
CA LEU A 173 -2.33 -15.57 -13.52
C LEU A 173 -2.23 -17.09 -13.54
N GLN A 174 -3.16 -17.80 -12.91
CA GLN A 174 -3.21 -19.25 -12.93
C GLN A 174 -3.80 -19.81 -14.24
N ARG A 175 -4.85 -19.20 -14.78
CA ARG A 175 -5.55 -19.67 -15.97
C ARG A 175 -4.81 -19.31 -17.26
N ASP A 176 -4.43 -18.05 -17.39
CA ASP A 176 -3.92 -17.45 -18.63
C ASP A 176 -2.42 -17.17 -18.58
N GLY A 177 -1.88 -16.93 -17.38
CA GLY A 177 -0.48 -16.56 -17.18
C GLY A 177 -0.26 -15.05 -17.41
N CYS A 178 0.97 -14.68 -17.73
CA CYS A 178 1.35 -13.30 -18.01
C CYS A 178 2.59 -13.26 -18.90
N CYS A 179 2.65 -12.35 -19.87
CA CYS A 179 3.82 -12.18 -20.72
C CYS A 179 4.92 -11.36 -20.01
N LEU A 180 6.09 -11.27 -20.63
CA LEU A 180 7.19 -10.42 -20.17
C LEU A 180 6.88 -8.94 -20.43
N GLU A 181 7.43 -8.09 -19.60
CA GLU A 181 7.43 -6.63 -19.78
C GLU A 181 8.06 -6.23 -21.13
N SER A 182 9.11 -6.91 -21.55
CA SER A 182 9.74 -6.67 -22.85
C SER A 182 8.88 -7.05 -24.06
N THR A 183 7.86 -7.89 -23.87
CA THR A 183 6.93 -8.32 -24.94
C THR A 183 5.76 -7.37 -25.07
N TRP A 184 5.25 -6.85 -23.96
CA TRP A 184 4.25 -5.79 -23.94
C TRP A 184 4.51 -4.84 -22.77
N PRO A 185 5.30 -3.77 -23.02
CA PRO A 185 5.68 -2.82 -21.97
C PRO A 185 4.49 -2.09 -21.38
N TYR A 186 4.58 -1.78 -20.08
CA TYR A 186 3.59 -0.99 -19.38
C TYR A 186 3.48 0.43 -19.97
N ASP A 187 2.26 0.87 -20.27
CA ASP A 187 1.94 2.21 -20.70
C ASP A 187 1.13 2.94 -19.61
N PRO A 188 1.68 4.00 -18.99
CA PRO A 188 0.98 4.77 -17.95
C PRO A 188 -0.09 5.71 -18.49
N THR A 189 -0.27 5.84 -19.80
CA THR A 189 -1.27 6.74 -20.38
C THR A 189 -2.68 6.19 -20.23
N THR A 190 -3.69 7.07 -20.19
CA THR A 190 -5.10 6.67 -20.19
C THR A 190 -5.69 6.73 -21.58
N ILE A 191 -6.59 5.79 -21.88
CA ILE A 191 -7.44 5.83 -23.08
C ILE A 191 -8.89 5.93 -22.61
N ASP A 192 -9.56 7.01 -23.02
CA ASP A 192 -10.95 7.25 -22.62
C ASP A 192 -11.87 6.07 -22.98
N GLY A 193 -12.63 5.62 -21.98
CA GLY A 193 -13.56 4.51 -22.13
C GLY A 193 -12.91 3.13 -22.30
N ASN A 194 -11.58 3.02 -22.15
CA ASN A 194 -10.86 1.76 -22.27
C ASN A 194 -9.76 1.64 -21.20
N GLN A 195 -10.11 1.20 -20.00
CA GLN A 195 -9.14 1.06 -18.90
C GLN A 195 -8.10 -0.04 -19.17
N GLY A 196 -8.46 -1.08 -19.88
CA GLY A 196 -7.56 -2.19 -20.23
C GLY A 196 -6.62 -1.90 -21.41
N HIS A 197 -6.73 -0.73 -22.03
CA HIS A 197 -6.05 -0.38 -23.28
C HIS A 197 -6.47 -1.26 -24.48
N ASN A 198 -5.61 -1.34 -25.51
CA ASN A 198 -5.83 -2.18 -26.68
C ASN A 198 -5.61 -3.66 -26.33
N PRO A 199 -6.14 -4.59 -27.12
CA PRO A 199 -5.79 -5.99 -26.93
C PRO A 199 -4.26 -6.19 -27.06
N PRO A 200 -3.70 -7.15 -26.33
CA PRO A 200 -2.28 -7.42 -26.37
C PRO A 200 -1.85 -7.88 -27.78
N PRO A 201 -0.59 -7.65 -28.15
CA PRO A 201 -0.05 -8.20 -29.40
C PRO A 201 -0.06 -9.73 -29.36
N ASP A 202 -0.15 -10.35 -30.54
CA ASP A 202 -0.18 -11.81 -30.71
C ASP A 202 1.00 -12.52 -29.99
N SER A 203 2.16 -11.87 -29.97
CA SER A 203 3.34 -12.36 -29.23
C SER A 203 3.09 -12.49 -27.73
N ALA A 204 2.41 -11.50 -27.13
CA ALA A 204 2.07 -11.53 -25.70
C ALA A 204 1.04 -12.62 -25.38
N LEU A 205 0.02 -12.77 -26.25
CA LEU A 205 -0.98 -13.84 -26.13
C LEU A 205 -0.36 -15.24 -26.26
N ALA A 206 0.65 -15.40 -27.13
CA ALA A 206 1.36 -16.67 -27.29
C ALA A 206 2.32 -16.96 -26.12
N GLU A 207 2.92 -15.94 -25.52
CA GLU A 207 3.90 -16.06 -24.45
C GLU A 207 3.25 -16.31 -23.08
N ALA A 208 2.17 -15.61 -22.74
CA ALA A 208 1.54 -15.63 -21.42
C ALA A 208 1.23 -17.03 -20.89
N PRO A 209 0.68 -17.98 -21.68
CA PRO A 209 0.38 -19.33 -21.22
C PRO A 209 1.61 -20.13 -20.76
N THR A 210 2.82 -19.71 -21.15
CA THR A 210 4.08 -20.36 -20.75
C THR A 210 4.54 -19.93 -19.36
N MET A 211 3.92 -18.89 -18.76
CA MET A 211 4.34 -18.27 -17.52
C MET A 211 3.23 -18.19 -16.46
N LYS A 212 2.42 -19.24 -16.39
CA LYS A 212 1.37 -19.39 -15.38
C LYS A 212 1.95 -19.58 -13.98
N ILE A 213 1.18 -19.21 -12.96
CA ILE A 213 1.43 -19.66 -11.59
C ILE A 213 0.82 -21.06 -11.37
N ALA A 214 1.44 -21.84 -10.49
CA ALA A 214 0.92 -23.17 -10.15
C ALA A 214 -0.34 -23.07 -9.29
N THR A 215 -0.25 -22.31 -8.20
CA THR A 215 -1.36 -22.07 -7.27
C THR A 215 -1.16 -20.77 -6.51
N PHE A 216 -2.22 -20.32 -5.86
CA PHE A 216 -2.21 -19.17 -4.96
C PHE A 216 -3.08 -19.48 -3.74
N GLN A 217 -2.83 -18.77 -2.66
CA GLN A 217 -3.61 -18.86 -1.44
C GLN A 217 -4.27 -17.52 -1.14
N GLN A 218 -5.59 -17.52 -0.95
CA GLN A 218 -6.31 -16.40 -0.36
C GLN A 218 -6.17 -16.48 1.15
N LEU A 219 -5.65 -15.41 1.75
CA LEU A 219 -5.49 -15.27 3.20
C LEU A 219 -6.66 -14.48 3.77
N PRO A 220 -7.05 -14.71 5.05
CA PRO A 220 -7.92 -13.77 5.73
C PRO A 220 -7.25 -12.38 5.74
N PRO A 221 -7.86 -11.35 5.12
CA PRO A 221 -7.16 -10.10 4.82
C PRO A 221 -6.78 -9.28 6.06
N THR A 222 -7.37 -9.60 7.21
CA THR A 222 -7.11 -8.96 8.51
C THR A 222 -6.24 -9.82 9.44
N SER A 223 -5.81 -11.01 9.01
CA SER A 223 -5.01 -11.92 9.82
C SER A 223 -3.52 -11.59 9.75
N ILE A 224 -3.02 -10.92 10.77
CA ILE A 224 -1.59 -10.62 10.92
C ILE A 224 -0.76 -11.90 10.97
N ALA A 225 -1.26 -12.94 11.64
CA ALA A 225 -0.55 -14.21 11.81
C ALA A 225 -0.38 -14.97 10.49
N ASP A 226 -1.42 -15.02 9.66
CA ASP A 226 -1.36 -15.72 8.37
C ASP A 226 -0.42 -14.99 7.41
N ILE A 227 -0.51 -13.65 7.34
CA ILE A 227 0.40 -12.84 6.51
C ILE A 227 1.85 -13.03 6.96
N LYS A 228 2.15 -12.97 8.27
CA LYS A 228 3.49 -13.21 8.79
C LYS A 228 3.99 -14.63 8.47
N SER A 229 3.12 -15.61 8.52
CA SER A 229 3.46 -17.00 8.20
C SER A 229 3.93 -17.15 6.75
N GLU A 230 3.27 -16.49 5.79
CA GLU A 230 3.70 -16.50 4.39
C GLU A 230 5.05 -15.80 4.20
N LEU A 231 5.26 -14.67 4.86
CA LEU A 231 6.54 -13.96 4.80
C LEU A 231 7.71 -14.80 5.35
N VAL A 232 7.49 -15.55 6.42
CA VAL A 232 8.51 -16.48 6.98
C VAL A 232 8.80 -17.63 6.03
N ARG A 233 7.82 -18.05 5.20
CA ARG A 233 8.02 -19.03 4.11
C ARG A 233 8.74 -18.44 2.90
N GLY A 234 9.09 -17.15 2.92
CA GLY A 234 9.75 -16.45 1.82
C GLY A 234 8.79 -15.96 0.72
N ARG A 235 7.49 -15.89 0.99
CA ARG A 235 6.46 -15.48 0.05
C ARG A 235 5.94 -14.08 0.39
N ALA A 236 6.10 -13.15 -0.53
CA ALA A 236 5.50 -11.83 -0.43
C ALA A 236 3.97 -11.93 -0.65
N VAL A 237 3.22 -10.98 -0.06
CA VAL A 237 1.76 -11.00 -0.05
C VAL A 237 1.22 -9.77 -0.77
N ALA A 238 0.49 -9.97 -1.86
CA ALA A 238 -0.31 -8.91 -2.47
C ALA A 238 -1.52 -8.63 -1.58
N PHE A 239 -1.76 -7.36 -1.23
CA PHE A 239 -2.85 -6.97 -0.34
C PHE A 239 -3.50 -5.66 -0.78
N SER A 240 -4.74 -5.44 -0.37
CA SER A 240 -5.47 -4.20 -0.63
C SER A 240 -6.08 -3.61 0.63
N ILE A 241 -6.21 -2.28 0.64
CA ILE A 241 -6.71 -1.47 1.74
C ILE A 241 -7.51 -0.27 1.22
N PRO A 242 -8.46 0.26 2.00
CA PRO A 242 -8.94 1.62 1.81
C PRO A 242 -7.84 2.63 2.14
N VAL A 243 -7.85 3.73 1.44
CA VAL A 243 -6.92 4.85 1.62
C VAL A 243 -7.65 6.03 2.26
N PHE A 244 -6.99 6.65 3.22
CA PHE A 244 -7.47 7.81 3.94
C PHE A 244 -6.53 9.00 3.74
N GLY A 245 -6.67 10.08 4.51
CA GLY A 245 -5.90 11.31 4.34
C GLY A 245 -4.38 11.19 4.48
N TRP A 246 -3.86 10.06 4.99
CA TRP A 246 -2.41 9.81 4.96
C TRP A 246 -1.83 9.86 3.53
N TYR A 247 -2.66 9.60 2.53
CA TYR A 247 -2.30 9.67 1.13
C TYR A 247 -1.81 11.07 0.71
N ASP A 248 -2.44 12.13 1.21
CA ASP A 248 -2.06 13.52 0.97
C ASP A 248 -1.09 14.07 2.03
N ASN A 249 -0.70 13.25 3.00
CA ASN A 249 0.23 13.65 4.04
C ASN A 249 1.67 13.65 3.50
N THR A 250 2.26 14.84 3.42
CA THR A 250 3.61 15.03 2.87
C THR A 250 4.68 14.22 3.62
N ASP A 251 4.56 14.10 4.95
CA ASP A 251 5.53 13.35 5.75
C ASP A 251 5.43 11.84 5.48
N VAL A 252 4.21 11.31 5.33
CA VAL A 252 3.98 9.92 4.93
C VAL A 252 4.50 9.67 3.51
N ARG A 253 4.33 10.62 2.59
CA ARG A 253 4.86 10.52 1.22
C ARG A 253 6.39 10.49 1.18
N LEU A 254 7.05 11.17 2.11
CA LEU A 254 8.52 11.18 2.22
C LEU A 254 9.06 9.97 2.98
N SER A 255 8.44 9.59 4.09
CA SER A 255 8.91 8.49 4.95
C SER A 255 8.42 7.11 4.50
N GLY A 256 7.26 7.04 3.87
CA GLY A 256 6.55 5.78 3.62
C GLY A 256 5.89 5.17 4.85
N ASP A 257 5.94 5.84 6.01
CA ASP A 257 5.36 5.35 7.27
C ASP A 257 3.86 5.67 7.33
N ILE A 258 3.03 4.76 6.84
CA ILE A 258 1.57 4.89 6.88
C ILE A 258 1.09 4.98 8.32
N VAL A 259 0.13 5.87 8.56
CA VAL A 259 -0.52 6.09 9.86
C VAL A 259 -1.99 5.68 9.80
N LEU A 260 -2.60 5.42 10.96
CA LEU A 260 -4.04 5.17 11.05
C LEU A 260 -4.84 6.44 10.76
N PRO A 261 -6.02 6.31 10.14
CA PRO A 261 -6.94 7.44 9.98
C PRO A 261 -7.49 7.89 11.34
N PHE A 262 -7.91 9.14 11.42
CA PHE A 262 -8.74 9.58 12.53
C PHE A 262 -10.13 8.95 12.45
N PRO A 263 -10.78 8.63 13.58
CA PRO A 263 -12.16 8.16 13.57
C PRO A 263 -13.08 9.14 12.81
N GLY A 264 -13.85 8.62 11.86
CA GLY A 264 -14.73 9.44 11.01
C GLY A 264 -14.06 10.12 9.82
N GLU A 265 -12.79 9.84 9.57
CA GLU A 265 -12.11 10.27 8.35
C GLU A 265 -12.67 9.55 7.12
N ALA A 266 -12.86 10.29 6.03
CA ALA A 266 -13.43 9.76 4.80
C ALA A 266 -12.41 8.89 4.04
N VAL A 267 -12.90 7.79 3.46
CA VAL A 267 -12.15 6.98 2.50
C VAL A 267 -11.97 7.78 1.21
N GLN A 268 -10.76 7.84 0.70
CA GLN A 268 -10.40 8.54 -0.54
C GLN A 268 -10.33 7.61 -1.75
N GLY A 269 -10.10 6.31 -1.51
CA GLY A 269 -10.01 5.31 -2.56
C GLY A 269 -9.55 3.97 -2.02
N GLY A 270 -9.25 3.03 -2.92
CA GLY A 270 -8.65 1.75 -2.60
C GLY A 270 -7.28 1.61 -3.26
N HIS A 271 -6.33 0.99 -2.58
CA HIS A 271 -4.98 0.79 -3.09
C HIS A 271 -4.47 -0.62 -2.81
N ALA A 272 -3.75 -1.19 -3.77
CA ALA A 272 -3.08 -2.47 -3.63
C ALA A 272 -1.56 -2.27 -3.59
N MET A 273 -0.90 -2.99 -2.70
CA MET A 273 0.55 -3.00 -2.51
C MET A 273 1.04 -4.42 -2.22
N CYS A 274 2.35 -4.61 -2.11
CA CYS A 274 2.93 -5.90 -1.77
C CYS A 274 3.60 -5.83 -0.39
N ILE A 275 3.15 -6.69 0.56
CA ILE A 275 3.84 -6.87 1.84
C ILE A 275 5.05 -7.77 1.58
N CYS A 276 6.24 -7.29 1.95
CA CYS A 276 7.51 -8.00 1.76
C CYS A 276 8.34 -8.14 3.03
N GLY A 277 7.74 -7.91 4.18
CA GLY A 277 8.40 -8.12 5.47
C GLY A 277 7.58 -7.59 6.63
N TYR A 278 8.12 -7.76 7.83
CA TYR A 278 7.51 -7.23 9.05
C TYR A 278 8.55 -7.05 10.16
N GLN A 279 8.20 -6.22 11.11
CA GLN A 279 8.94 -6.03 12.35
C GLN A 279 7.97 -5.89 13.51
N ASP A 280 8.07 -6.80 14.49
CA ASP A 280 7.37 -6.69 15.76
C ASP A 280 8.02 -5.59 16.61
N SER A 281 7.24 -4.92 17.41
CA SER A 281 7.73 -3.92 18.34
C SER A 281 6.97 -4.03 19.66
N ALA A 282 7.73 -3.98 20.74
CA ALA A 282 7.19 -3.91 22.10
C ALA A 282 6.98 -2.46 22.56
N ASP A 283 7.38 -1.47 21.76
CA ASP A 283 7.22 -0.06 22.10
C ASP A 283 5.75 0.36 22.10
N ASP A 284 5.37 1.17 23.07
CA ASP A 284 4.02 1.79 23.15
C ASP A 284 3.66 2.61 21.90
N ASP A 285 4.68 3.03 21.14
CA ASP A 285 4.53 3.76 19.87
C ASP A 285 4.22 2.83 18.66
N ALA A 286 4.35 1.52 18.83
CA ALA A 286 4.06 0.56 17.78
C ALA A 286 2.57 0.26 17.73
N VAL A 287 1.89 0.79 16.74
CA VAL A 287 0.45 0.64 16.59
C VAL A 287 0.11 -0.80 16.22
N GLY A 288 -0.46 -1.55 17.18
CA GLY A 288 -0.85 -2.95 17.00
C GLY A 288 0.28 -3.96 17.20
N GLY A 289 1.39 -3.61 17.86
CA GLY A 289 2.48 -4.53 18.19
C GLY A 289 3.52 -4.72 17.08
N GLY A 290 3.49 -3.90 16.05
CA GLY A 290 4.45 -3.92 14.95
C GLY A 290 3.94 -3.35 13.64
N ARG A 291 4.77 -3.49 12.61
CA ARG A 291 4.50 -2.95 11.27
C ARG A 291 4.91 -3.95 10.20
N PHE A 292 4.15 -4.02 9.12
CA PHE A 292 4.60 -4.66 7.89
C PHE A 292 5.47 -3.71 7.08
N ILE A 293 6.44 -4.29 6.36
CA ILE A 293 7.21 -3.62 5.32
C ILE A 293 6.44 -3.79 4.02
N ILE A 294 6.19 -2.71 3.33
CA ILE A 294 5.41 -2.68 2.09
C ILE A 294 6.25 -2.16 0.92
N ARG A 295 6.05 -2.75 -0.25
CA ARG A 295 6.52 -2.27 -1.54
C ARG A 295 5.36 -1.61 -2.27
N ASN A 296 5.54 -0.35 -2.66
CA ASN A 296 4.55 0.43 -3.37
C ASN A 296 4.86 0.47 -4.89
N SER A 297 3.91 0.95 -5.67
CA SER A 297 3.97 1.09 -7.13
C SER A 297 4.01 2.55 -7.61
N TRP A 298 4.55 3.47 -6.78
CA TRP A 298 4.63 4.90 -7.09
C TRP A 298 6.07 5.36 -7.38
N GLY A 299 6.90 4.45 -7.88
CA GLY A 299 8.28 4.72 -8.20
C GLY A 299 9.15 5.04 -6.98
N THR A 300 10.41 5.33 -7.25
CA THR A 300 11.38 5.72 -6.20
C THR A 300 11.24 7.18 -5.75
N ARG A 301 10.28 7.91 -6.31
CA ARG A 301 9.90 9.26 -5.85
C ARG A 301 9.05 9.22 -4.57
N TRP A 302 8.41 8.10 -4.27
CA TRP A 302 7.70 7.88 -3.03
C TRP A 302 8.63 7.28 -1.97
N ALA A 303 8.42 7.66 -0.70
CA ALA A 303 9.16 7.18 0.46
C ALA A 303 10.69 7.36 0.34
N THR A 304 11.12 8.52 -0.17
CA THR A 304 12.54 8.82 -0.44
C THR A 304 13.42 8.82 0.80
N SER A 305 12.83 8.98 1.99
CA SER A 305 13.53 8.93 3.30
C SER A 305 13.22 7.65 4.09
N SER A 306 12.60 6.65 3.46
CA SER A 306 12.30 5.38 4.13
C SER A 306 13.56 4.62 4.55
N ALA A 307 13.54 4.07 5.75
CA ALA A 307 14.61 3.20 6.25
C ALA A 307 14.74 1.88 5.45
N GLN A 308 13.69 1.53 4.70
CA GLN A 308 13.66 0.31 3.85
C GLN A 308 14.15 0.59 2.41
N GLY A 309 14.43 1.84 2.09
CA GLY A 309 14.77 2.31 0.74
C GLY A 309 13.59 2.98 0.03
N ALA A 310 13.89 3.83 -0.94
CA ALA A 310 12.88 4.55 -1.72
C ALA A 310 11.92 3.57 -2.42
N GLY A 311 10.63 3.88 -2.42
CA GLY A 311 9.56 3.02 -2.93
C GLY A 311 9.05 1.96 -1.94
N TYR A 312 9.74 1.81 -0.79
CA TYR A 312 9.29 0.96 0.32
C TYR A 312 8.81 1.82 1.49
N GLY A 313 7.82 1.31 2.21
CA GLY A 313 7.30 1.95 3.41
C GLY A 313 6.93 0.95 4.48
N THR A 314 6.22 1.42 5.49
CA THR A 314 5.69 0.57 6.56
C THR A 314 4.21 0.86 6.82
N ILE A 315 3.47 -0.17 7.22
CA ILE A 315 2.05 -0.06 7.60
C ILE A 315 1.80 -0.76 8.94
N PRO A 316 1.10 -0.13 9.90
CA PRO A 316 0.81 -0.74 11.20
C PRO A 316 -0.01 -2.02 11.09
N TYR A 317 0.23 -3.00 11.97
CA TYR A 317 -0.63 -4.19 12.05
C TYR A 317 -2.08 -3.83 12.31
N SER A 318 -2.34 -2.84 13.14
CA SER A 318 -3.70 -2.37 13.43
C SER A 318 -4.40 -1.78 12.21
N TYR A 319 -3.66 -1.23 11.23
CA TYR A 319 -4.27 -0.80 9.97
C TYR A 319 -4.77 -2.01 9.17
N ILE A 320 -3.94 -3.03 9.03
CA ILE A 320 -4.31 -4.27 8.32
C ILE A 320 -5.45 -4.99 9.03
N SER A 321 -5.37 -5.18 10.35
CA SER A 321 -6.41 -5.88 11.12
C SER A 321 -7.75 -5.15 11.12
N SER A 322 -7.75 -3.82 10.92
CA SER A 322 -8.99 -3.01 10.87
C SER A 322 -9.54 -2.82 9.46
N PHE A 323 -8.67 -2.77 8.45
CA PHE A 323 -9.03 -2.28 7.12
C PHE A 323 -8.57 -3.17 5.96
N GLY A 324 -7.87 -4.27 6.20
CA GLY A 324 -7.47 -5.18 5.12
C GLY A 324 -8.71 -5.68 4.34
N THR A 325 -8.69 -5.57 3.01
CA THR A 325 -9.81 -5.97 2.15
C THR A 325 -9.51 -7.22 1.35
N GLU A 326 -8.27 -7.41 0.93
CA GLU A 326 -7.80 -8.61 0.24
C GLU A 326 -6.35 -8.91 0.65
N ALA A 327 -5.99 -10.19 0.67
CA ALA A 327 -4.62 -10.65 0.86
C ALA A 327 -4.41 -11.99 0.15
N TYR A 328 -3.35 -12.09 -0.65
CA TYR A 328 -3.04 -13.27 -1.45
C TYR A 328 -1.54 -13.53 -1.48
N SER A 329 -1.14 -14.80 -1.37
CA SER A 329 0.22 -15.27 -1.63
C SER A 329 0.24 -16.24 -2.82
N ILE A 330 1.39 -16.35 -3.48
CA ILE A 330 1.61 -17.24 -4.63
C ILE A 330 2.54 -18.38 -4.20
N GLU A 331 2.22 -19.62 -4.63
CA GLU A 331 2.97 -20.81 -4.30
C GLU A 331 3.66 -21.44 -5.51
#